data_70905b37a0f3ab2cadc241d28730d697
#
_entry.id   70905b37a0f3ab2cadc241d28730d697
#
_cell.length_a   1.000
_cell.length_b   1.000
_cell.length_c   1.000
_cell.angle_alpha   90.00
_cell.angle_beta   90.00
_cell.angle_gamma   90.00
#
_symmetry.space_group_name_H-M   'P 1'
#
loop_
_entity.id
_entity.type
_entity.pdbx_description
1 polymer ?
#
loop_
_entity_poly.entity_id
_entity_poly.type
_entity_poly.pdbx_seq_one_letter_code
_entity_poly.pdbx_strand_id
1 'polypeptide(L)'
;MLKIVYPICCGMDIHKNFVVACIATTDDQGVTTYKKKRFSTFTNDLRRCASWLAENNCTDICMESTGKYWIPIYNALESSCRIVLAHPKYVKAIPGKKTDEKDAKWIADIFKHDLVAGSFIPPADIRQLRDLMRYRWKLTNCTVGEKNRAQNCLTVSNIKLDDVFSDVFGKTASAITDRLLKSN
;
A
#
# COMPACT_ATOMS: atom_id res chain seq x y z
N MET A 1 -34.41 -2.61 -11.38
CA MET A 1 -33.65 -3.40 -10.39
C MET A 1 -32.18 -3.35 -10.80
N LEU A 2 -31.25 -3.13 -9.90
CA LEU A 2 -29.82 -3.15 -10.22
C LEU A 2 -29.40 -4.58 -10.56
N LYS A 3 -28.58 -4.73 -11.64
CA LYS A 3 -28.10 -6.04 -12.07
C LYS A 3 -27.07 -6.57 -11.04
N ILE A 4 -27.16 -7.84 -10.67
CA ILE A 4 -26.12 -8.54 -9.92
C ILE A 4 -25.03 -8.96 -10.91
N VAL A 5 -23.82 -8.49 -10.72
CA VAL A 5 -22.66 -8.83 -11.57
C VAL A 5 -21.79 -9.88 -10.89
N TYR A 6 -21.66 -9.78 -9.57
CA TYR A 6 -20.91 -10.74 -8.74
C TYR A 6 -21.86 -11.42 -7.75
N PRO A 7 -22.40 -12.60 -8.07
CA PRO A 7 -23.34 -13.32 -7.18
C PRO A 7 -22.71 -13.71 -5.84
N ILE A 8 -21.41 -14.04 -5.84
CA ILE A 8 -20.62 -14.29 -4.63
C ILE A 8 -19.44 -13.33 -4.65
N CYS A 9 -19.39 -12.41 -3.69
CA CYS A 9 -18.30 -11.45 -3.59
C CYS A 9 -18.02 -11.08 -2.13
N CYS A 10 -16.86 -10.50 -1.88
CA CYS A 10 -16.45 -10.07 -0.55
C CYS A 10 -16.09 -8.59 -0.53
N GLY A 11 -16.66 -7.85 0.42
CA GLY A 11 -16.21 -6.51 0.80
C GLY A 11 -15.26 -6.60 1.99
N MET A 12 -14.16 -5.86 1.94
CA MET A 12 -13.16 -5.82 3.02
C MET A 12 -12.94 -4.40 3.50
N ASP A 13 -13.16 -4.18 4.79
CA ASP A 13 -12.74 -2.99 5.51
C ASP A 13 -11.40 -3.25 6.19
N ILE A 14 -10.40 -2.42 5.87
CA ILE A 14 -9.00 -2.66 6.20
C ILE A 14 -8.51 -1.68 7.25
N HIS A 15 -7.97 -2.24 8.34
CA HIS A 15 -7.29 -1.51 9.40
C HIS A 15 -5.83 -1.96 9.55
N LYS A 16 -5.05 -1.23 10.34
CA LYS A 16 -3.65 -1.56 10.62
C LYS A 16 -3.48 -2.97 11.20
N ASN A 17 -4.33 -3.36 12.15
CA ASN A 17 -4.16 -4.57 12.95
C ASN A 17 -5.12 -5.70 12.58
N PHE A 18 -6.15 -5.41 11.81
CA PHE A 18 -7.18 -6.37 11.42
C PHE A 18 -7.87 -5.98 10.11
N VAL A 19 -8.56 -6.93 9.54
CA VAL A 19 -9.45 -6.76 8.41
C VAL A 19 -10.81 -7.37 8.76
N VAL A 20 -11.89 -6.67 8.43
CA VAL A 20 -13.25 -7.20 8.50
C VAL A 20 -13.67 -7.57 7.08
N ALA A 21 -13.96 -8.84 6.87
CA ALA A 21 -14.42 -9.38 5.59
C ALA A 21 -15.91 -9.72 5.68
N CYS A 22 -16.66 -9.32 4.66
CA CYS A 22 -18.08 -9.62 4.53
C CYS A 22 -18.34 -10.26 3.16
N ILE A 23 -18.61 -11.57 3.13
CA ILE A 23 -19.05 -12.28 1.92
C ILE A 23 -20.54 -12.03 1.75
N ALA A 24 -20.93 -11.53 0.58
CA ALA A 24 -22.29 -11.45 0.11
C ALA A 24 -22.54 -12.57 -0.90
N THR A 25 -23.54 -13.41 -0.65
CA THR A 25 -23.98 -14.47 -1.58
C THR A 25 -25.42 -14.16 -1.98
N THR A 26 -25.65 -13.96 -3.25
CA THR A 26 -26.97 -13.66 -3.83
C THR A 26 -27.46 -14.87 -4.63
N ASP A 27 -28.65 -15.34 -4.32
CA ASP A 27 -29.30 -16.45 -5.02
C ASP A 27 -29.99 -16.00 -6.32
N ASP A 28 -30.53 -16.98 -7.06
CA ASP A 28 -31.24 -16.75 -8.33
C ASP A 28 -32.54 -15.93 -8.15
N GLN A 29 -33.07 -15.83 -6.93
CA GLN A 29 -34.23 -15.01 -6.59
C GLN A 29 -33.86 -13.58 -6.23
N GLY A 30 -32.55 -13.26 -6.17
CA GLY A 30 -32.01 -11.95 -5.83
C GLY A 30 -31.92 -11.69 -4.31
N VAL A 31 -32.11 -12.73 -3.49
CA VAL A 31 -31.97 -12.63 -2.02
C VAL A 31 -30.48 -12.73 -1.67
N THR A 32 -29.97 -11.75 -0.94
CA THR A 32 -28.56 -11.70 -0.53
C THR A 32 -28.39 -12.10 0.93
N THR A 33 -27.56 -13.08 1.19
CA THR A 33 -27.10 -13.50 2.51
C THR A 33 -25.69 -13.01 2.78
N TYR A 34 -25.33 -12.77 4.04
CA TYR A 34 -24.04 -12.21 4.43
C TYR A 34 -23.36 -13.07 5.49
N LYS A 35 -22.08 -13.40 5.24
CA LYS A 35 -21.20 -14.00 6.23
C LYS A 35 -20.08 -13.03 6.55
N LYS A 36 -19.90 -12.68 7.83
CA LYS A 36 -18.88 -11.76 8.29
C LYS A 36 -17.84 -12.46 9.12
N LYS A 37 -16.58 -12.07 8.97
CA LYS A 37 -15.50 -12.56 9.80
C LYS A 37 -14.40 -11.51 9.92
N ARG A 38 -13.80 -11.41 11.12
CA ARG A 38 -12.65 -10.56 11.40
C ARG A 38 -11.41 -11.41 11.46
N PHE A 39 -10.33 -10.93 10.82
CA PHE A 39 -9.02 -11.55 10.82
C PHE A 39 -7.98 -10.53 11.28
N SER A 40 -6.92 -10.99 11.94
CA SER A 40 -5.74 -10.19 12.18
C SER A 40 -4.93 -10.01 10.88
N THR A 41 -4.10 -8.96 10.81
CA THR A 41 -3.22 -8.72 9.65
C THR A 41 -1.91 -9.53 9.71
N PHE A 42 -1.74 -10.43 10.69
CA PHE A 42 -0.62 -11.36 10.70
C PHE A 42 -0.73 -12.42 9.59
N THR A 43 0.42 -12.84 9.06
CA THR A 43 0.49 -13.72 7.88
C THR A 43 -0.35 -15.00 8.02
N ASN A 44 -0.36 -15.64 9.21
CA ASN A 44 -1.13 -16.86 9.42
C ASN A 44 -2.65 -16.61 9.37
N ASP A 45 -3.11 -15.48 9.87
CA ASP A 45 -4.52 -15.12 9.84
C ASP A 45 -4.95 -14.67 8.44
N LEU A 46 -4.06 -14.04 7.65
CA LEU A 46 -4.32 -13.76 6.24
C LEU A 46 -4.43 -15.05 5.41
N ARG A 47 -3.63 -16.09 5.72
CA ARG A 47 -3.80 -17.42 5.12
C ARG A 47 -5.14 -18.05 5.49
N ARG A 48 -5.56 -17.93 6.76
CA ARG A 48 -6.89 -18.37 7.21
C ARG A 48 -8.02 -17.60 6.52
N CYS A 49 -7.81 -16.31 6.24
CA CYS A 49 -8.74 -15.50 5.45
C CYS A 49 -8.85 -16.05 4.02
N ALA A 50 -7.73 -16.36 3.36
CA ALA A 50 -7.73 -16.97 2.03
C ALA A 50 -8.46 -18.32 2.01
N SER A 51 -8.20 -19.20 3.00
CA SER A 51 -8.91 -20.49 3.12
C SER A 51 -10.41 -20.28 3.32
N TRP A 52 -10.82 -19.35 4.19
CA TRP A 52 -12.23 -19.06 4.44
C TRP A 52 -12.95 -18.51 3.21
N LEU A 53 -12.28 -17.71 2.38
CA LEU A 53 -12.83 -17.24 1.10
C LEU A 53 -13.02 -18.41 0.14
N ALA A 54 -12.02 -19.30 0.00
CA ALA A 54 -12.08 -20.49 -0.84
C ALA A 54 -13.19 -21.47 -0.40
N GLU A 55 -13.34 -21.73 0.91
CA GLU A 55 -14.43 -22.55 1.47
C GLU A 55 -15.83 -22.02 1.16
N ASN A 56 -15.96 -20.72 0.89
CA ASN A 56 -17.22 -20.09 0.50
C ASN A 56 -17.29 -19.78 -1.00
N ASN A 57 -16.42 -20.34 -1.83
CA ASN A 57 -16.35 -20.13 -3.28
C ASN A 57 -16.28 -18.64 -3.67
N CYS A 58 -15.68 -17.80 -2.82
CA CYS A 58 -15.58 -16.36 -3.00
C CYS A 58 -14.23 -16.00 -3.62
N THR A 59 -14.20 -15.72 -4.92
CA THR A 59 -13.00 -15.32 -5.67
C THR A 59 -12.93 -13.84 -5.96
N ASP A 60 -14.04 -13.13 -5.85
CA ASP A 60 -14.16 -11.70 -6.17
C ASP A 60 -14.19 -10.87 -4.92
N ILE A 61 -13.21 -9.99 -4.77
CA ILE A 61 -12.99 -9.18 -3.56
C ILE A 61 -12.91 -7.70 -3.93
N CYS A 62 -13.60 -6.88 -3.16
CA CYS A 62 -13.40 -5.43 -3.15
C CYS A 62 -12.83 -5.00 -1.79
N MET A 63 -11.74 -4.25 -1.80
CA MET A 63 -11.14 -3.69 -0.59
C MET A 63 -10.89 -2.19 -0.73
N GLU A 64 -11.01 -1.47 0.39
CA GLU A 64 -10.71 -0.05 0.42
C GLU A 64 -9.20 0.22 0.55
N SER A 65 -8.67 1.20 -0.21
CA SER A 65 -7.25 1.55 -0.23
C SER A 65 -6.84 2.47 0.92
N THR A 66 -7.13 2.08 2.17
CA THR A 66 -6.77 2.87 3.35
C THR A 66 -5.25 2.85 3.59
N GLY A 67 -4.58 3.97 3.35
CA GLY A 67 -3.14 4.15 3.55
C GLY A 67 -2.29 3.10 2.83
N LYS A 68 -1.41 2.41 3.57
CA LYS A 68 -0.58 1.30 3.07
C LYS A 68 -1.02 -0.07 3.58
N TYR A 69 -2.07 -0.12 4.40
CA TYR A 69 -2.48 -1.34 5.11
C TYR A 69 -3.10 -2.40 4.19
N TRP A 70 -3.60 -1.99 3.02
CA TRP A 70 -4.12 -2.91 2.01
C TRP A 70 -3.04 -3.76 1.33
N ILE A 71 -1.78 -3.27 1.26
CA ILE A 71 -0.69 -3.91 0.49
C ILE A 71 -0.41 -5.35 0.96
N PRO A 72 -0.17 -5.63 2.25
CA PRO A 72 0.08 -7.00 2.70
C PRO A 72 -1.12 -7.93 2.50
N ILE A 73 -2.34 -7.42 2.61
CA ILE A 73 -3.57 -8.21 2.39
C ILE A 73 -3.73 -8.52 0.90
N TYR A 74 -3.52 -7.52 0.04
CA TYR A 74 -3.52 -7.68 -1.41
C TYR A 74 -2.51 -8.76 -1.84
N ASN A 75 -1.26 -8.64 -1.40
CA ASN A 75 -0.19 -9.58 -1.75
C ASN A 75 -0.48 -11.02 -1.26
N ALA A 76 -1.19 -11.16 -0.13
CA ALA A 76 -1.57 -12.48 0.39
C ALA A 76 -2.72 -13.14 -0.38
N LEU A 77 -3.58 -12.36 -1.03
CA LEU A 77 -4.81 -12.85 -1.68
C LEU A 77 -4.75 -12.81 -3.21
N GLU A 78 -3.85 -12.04 -3.83
CA GLU A 78 -3.80 -11.82 -5.28
C GLU A 78 -3.55 -13.10 -6.11
N SER A 79 -2.96 -14.14 -5.50
CA SER A 79 -2.73 -15.42 -6.18
C SER A 79 -3.98 -16.30 -6.30
N SER A 80 -4.98 -16.06 -5.45
CA SER A 80 -6.18 -16.90 -5.34
C SER A 80 -7.49 -16.15 -5.62
N CYS A 81 -7.45 -14.82 -5.64
CA CYS A 81 -8.64 -13.98 -5.75
C CYS A 81 -8.45 -12.86 -6.77
N ARG A 82 -9.54 -12.49 -7.43
CA ARG A 82 -9.61 -11.26 -8.22
C ARG A 82 -9.94 -10.09 -7.30
N ILE A 83 -9.01 -9.16 -7.16
CA ILE A 83 -9.12 -8.08 -6.19
C ILE A 83 -9.34 -6.75 -6.90
N VAL A 84 -10.41 -6.06 -6.53
CA VAL A 84 -10.67 -4.67 -6.89
C VAL A 84 -10.30 -3.78 -5.71
N LEU A 85 -9.28 -2.93 -5.89
CA LEU A 85 -8.89 -1.94 -4.90
C LEU A 85 -9.66 -0.65 -5.15
N ALA A 86 -10.55 -0.30 -4.25
CA ALA A 86 -11.39 0.89 -4.34
C ALA A 86 -10.75 2.09 -3.65
N HIS A 87 -10.85 3.27 -4.27
CA HIS A 87 -10.46 4.50 -3.61
C HIS A 87 -11.52 4.90 -2.57
N PRO A 88 -11.16 5.31 -1.34
CA PRO A 88 -12.09 5.66 -0.26
C PRO A 88 -13.21 6.63 -0.64
N LYS A 89 -12.91 7.57 -1.56
CA LYS A 89 -13.89 8.54 -2.04
C LYS A 89 -15.11 7.89 -2.72
N TYR A 90 -14.92 6.73 -3.36
CA TYR A 90 -15.97 6.04 -4.13
C TYR A 90 -16.72 4.98 -3.31
N VAL A 91 -16.16 4.56 -2.18
CA VAL A 91 -16.78 3.58 -1.27
C VAL A 91 -17.36 4.22 -0.01
N LYS A 92 -17.30 5.56 0.10
CA LYS A 92 -17.75 6.27 1.29
C LYS A 92 -19.23 6.00 1.55
N ALA A 93 -19.53 5.38 2.69
CA ALA A 93 -20.90 5.07 3.11
C ALA A 93 -21.71 6.35 3.35
N ILE A 94 -23.04 6.23 3.23
CA ILE A 94 -23.99 7.27 3.60
C ILE A 94 -23.82 7.62 5.08
N PRO A 95 -23.92 8.91 5.50
CA PRO A 95 -23.76 9.32 6.88
C PRO A 95 -24.69 8.53 7.83
N GLY A 96 -24.15 7.98 8.91
CA GLY A 96 -24.88 7.21 9.90
C GLY A 96 -23.96 6.62 10.97
N LYS A 97 -24.50 5.82 11.87
CA LYS A 97 -23.70 5.14 12.91
C LYS A 97 -22.81 4.09 12.25
N LYS A 98 -21.53 4.44 12.04
CA LYS A 98 -20.52 3.60 11.41
C LYS A 98 -20.05 2.50 12.34
N THR A 99 -19.88 1.30 11.78
CA THR A 99 -19.13 0.19 12.39
C THR A 99 -18.39 -0.53 11.27
N ASP A 100 -17.19 -1.06 11.55
CA ASP A 100 -16.36 -1.77 10.59
C ASP A 100 -17.12 -2.90 9.86
N GLU A 101 -18.03 -3.58 10.56
CA GLU A 101 -18.90 -4.60 9.98
C GLU A 101 -19.94 -4.06 8.99
N LYS A 102 -20.45 -2.86 9.23
CA LYS A 102 -21.36 -2.18 8.31
C LYS A 102 -20.61 -1.68 7.10
N ASP A 103 -19.37 -1.20 7.29
CA ASP A 103 -18.54 -0.70 6.21
C ASP A 103 -18.10 -1.85 5.29
N ALA A 104 -17.65 -3.00 5.80
CA ALA A 104 -17.36 -4.19 5.00
C ALA A 104 -18.60 -4.71 4.24
N LYS A 105 -19.78 -4.72 4.90
CA LYS A 105 -21.02 -5.10 4.24
C LYS A 105 -21.39 -4.13 3.11
N TRP A 106 -21.28 -2.84 3.36
CA TRP A 106 -21.55 -1.81 2.36
C TRP A 106 -20.65 -1.94 1.13
N ILE A 107 -19.35 -2.19 1.34
CA ILE A 107 -18.42 -2.45 0.24
C ILE A 107 -18.86 -3.65 -0.59
N ALA A 108 -19.28 -4.76 0.05
CA ALA A 108 -19.80 -5.93 -0.65
C ALA A 108 -21.09 -5.60 -1.44
N ASP A 109 -21.98 -4.79 -0.85
CA ASP A 109 -23.25 -4.41 -1.47
C ASP A 109 -23.09 -3.58 -2.73
N ILE A 110 -22.19 -2.60 -2.74
CA ILE A 110 -21.91 -1.81 -3.95
C ILE A 110 -21.10 -2.61 -4.97
N PHE A 111 -20.22 -3.48 -4.51
CA PHE A 111 -19.37 -4.29 -5.38
C PHE A 111 -20.16 -5.37 -6.13
N LYS A 112 -21.13 -6.05 -5.51
CA LYS A 112 -21.95 -7.06 -6.21
C LYS A 112 -22.69 -6.52 -7.44
N HIS A 113 -22.90 -5.19 -7.51
CA HIS A 113 -23.53 -4.50 -8.62
C HIS A 113 -22.53 -3.85 -9.59
N ASP A 114 -21.21 -4.05 -9.39
CA ASP A 114 -20.13 -3.42 -10.15
C ASP A 114 -20.17 -1.87 -10.13
N LEU A 115 -20.56 -1.31 -8.99
CA LEU A 115 -20.66 0.15 -8.81
C LEU A 115 -19.35 0.76 -8.28
N VAL A 116 -18.28 -0.02 -8.20
CA VAL A 116 -16.99 0.40 -7.65
C VAL A 116 -15.97 0.55 -8.76
N ALA A 117 -15.48 1.76 -8.97
CA ALA A 117 -14.33 2.00 -9.85
C ALA A 117 -13.04 1.52 -9.18
N GLY A 118 -12.41 0.49 -9.75
CA GLY A 118 -11.15 -0.05 -9.26
C GLY A 118 -9.94 0.82 -9.60
N SER A 119 -8.99 0.92 -8.67
CA SER A 119 -7.68 1.50 -8.92
C SER A 119 -6.81 0.53 -9.71
N PHE A 120 -6.03 1.05 -10.66
CA PHE A 120 -5.05 0.23 -11.37
C PHE A 120 -3.90 -0.17 -10.44
N ILE A 121 -3.68 -1.46 -10.29
CA ILE A 121 -2.55 -2.04 -9.55
C ILE A 121 -1.62 -2.72 -10.55
N PRO A 122 -0.36 -2.27 -10.69
CA PRO A 122 0.60 -2.92 -11.55
C PRO A 122 0.88 -4.37 -11.12
N PRO A 123 1.32 -5.24 -12.06
CA PRO A 123 1.81 -6.58 -11.74
C PRO A 123 2.91 -6.56 -10.65
N ALA A 124 3.12 -7.69 -9.97
CA ALA A 124 4.01 -7.79 -8.81
C ALA A 124 5.46 -7.39 -9.13
N ASP A 125 5.99 -7.82 -10.28
CA ASP A 125 7.32 -7.46 -10.77
C ASP A 125 7.50 -5.95 -10.98
N ILE A 126 6.50 -5.30 -11.56
CA ILE A 126 6.50 -3.85 -11.76
C ILE A 126 6.40 -3.11 -10.41
N ARG A 127 5.62 -3.63 -9.45
CA ARG A 127 5.57 -3.05 -8.09
C ARG A 127 6.92 -3.13 -7.41
N GLN A 128 7.58 -4.29 -7.47
CA GLN A 128 8.93 -4.50 -6.91
C GLN A 128 9.96 -3.58 -7.57
N LEU A 129 9.96 -3.47 -8.91
CA LEU A 129 10.84 -2.56 -9.63
C LEU A 129 10.63 -1.10 -9.20
N ARG A 130 9.39 -0.66 -9.10
CA ARG A 130 9.05 0.71 -8.61
C ARG A 130 9.58 0.96 -7.20
N ASP A 131 9.48 -0.01 -6.31
CA ASP A 131 9.98 0.13 -4.94
C ASP A 131 11.50 0.20 -4.90
N LEU A 132 12.22 -0.61 -5.69
CA LEU A 132 13.67 -0.54 -5.85
C LEU A 132 14.13 0.82 -6.41
N MET A 133 13.44 1.32 -7.44
CA MET A 133 13.77 2.62 -8.03
C MET A 133 13.52 3.78 -7.06
N ARG A 134 12.44 3.74 -6.29
CA ARG A 134 12.16 4.72 -5.23
C ARG A 134 13.20 4.66 -4.11
N TYR A 135 13.63 3.47 -3.74
CA TYR A 135 14.68 3.28 -2.72
C TYR A 135 16.03 3.82 -3.23
N ARG A 136 16.41 3.50 -4.46
CA ARG A 136 17.62 4.07 -5.11
C ARG A 136 17.59 5.60 -5.10
N TRP A 137 16.48 6.20 -5.53
CA TRP A 137 16.31 7.66 -5.50
C TRP A 137 16.47 8.25 -4.10
N LYS A 138 15.89 7.60 -3.10
CA LYS A 138 16.03 8.02 -1.70
C LYS A 138 17.47 7.96 -1.22
N LEU A 139 18.21 6.90 -1.54
CA LEU A 139 19.64 6.78 -1.20
C LEU A 139 20.47 7.87 -1.89
N THR A 140 20.21 8.16 -3.15
CA THR A 140 20.89 9.25 -3.89
C THR A 140 20.64 10.58 -3.20
N ASN A 141 19.40 10.89 -2.82
CA ASN A 141 19.08 12.13 -2.13
C ASN A 141 19.72 12.22 -0.72
N CYS A 142 19.81 11.10 0.00
CA CYS A 142 20.55 11.05 1.27
C CYS A 142 22.01 11.38 1.05
N THR A 143 22.66 10.78 0.04
CA THR A 143 24.07 11.04 -0.31
C THR A 143 24.30 12.53 -0.65
N VAL A 144 23.41 13.12 -1.47
CA VAL A 144 23.48 14.56 -1.80
C VAL A 144 23.32 15.41 -0.53
N GLY A 145 22.38 15.04 0.34
CA GLY A 145 22.18 15.72 1.61
C GLY A 145 23.44 15.73 2.51
N GLU A 146 24.13 14.59 2.61
CA GLU A 146 25.37 14.50 3.38
C GLU A 146 26.50 15.31 2.75
N LYS A 147 26.64 15.27 1.42
CA LYS A 147 27.60 16.10 0.69
C LYS A 147 27.36 17.59 0.97
N ASN A 148 26.12 18.05 0.91
CA ASN A 148 25.78 19.44 1.18
C ASN A 148 26.10 19.83 2.65
N ARG A 149 25.86 18.93 3.62
CA ARG A 149 26.23 19.17 5.02
C ARG A 149 27.74 19.31 5.19
N ALA A 150 28.53 18.42 4.58
CA ALA A 150 29.98 18.47 4.62
C ALA A 150 30.51 19.78 3.99
N GLN A 151 29.97 20.19 2.85
CA GLN A 151 30.34 21.44 2.20
C GLN A 151 29.98 22.66 3.06
N ASN A 152 28.81 22.66 3.71
CA ASN A 152 28.43 23.73 4.64
C ASN A 152 29.40 23.81 5.83
N CYS A 153 29.87 22.69 6.38
CA CYS A 153 30.89 22.67 7.42
C CYS A 153 32.20 23.32 6.94
N LEU A 154 32.69 22.98 5.74
CA LEU A 154 33.87 23.58 5.15
C LEU A 154 33.69 25.10 4.97
N THR A 155 32.57 25.53 4.45
CA THR A 155 32.24 26.95 4.24
C THR A 155 32.22 27.71 5.55
N VAL A 156 31.56 27.19 6.61
CA VAL A 156 31.52 27.84 7.95
C VAL A 156 32.92 27.93 8.55
N SER A 157 33.80 26.96 8.26
CA SER A 157 35.20 26.96 8.68
C SER A 157 36.11 27.84 7.80
N ASN A 158 35.55 28.61 6.87
CA ASN A 158 36.24 29.40 5.88
C ASN A 158 37.21 28.62 4.98
N ILE A 159 36.90 27.36 4.73
CA ILE A 159 37.65 26.48 3.81
C ILE A 159 36.87 26.41 2.50
N LYS A 160 37.32 27.14 1.47
CA LYS A 160 36.65 27.29 0.18
C LYS A 160 37.20 26.31 -0.84
N LEU A 161 36.97 25.01 -0.64
CA LEU A 161 37.41 23.98 -1.57
C LEU A 161 36.66 24.04 -2.91
N ASP A 162 35.44 24.53 -2.93
CA ASP A 162 34.60 24.72 -4.10
C ASP A 162 35.09 25.83 -5.05
N ASP A 163 35.88 26.78 -4.55
CA ASP A 163 36.57 27.79 -5.41
C ASP A 163 37.76 27.19 -6.17
N VAL A 164 38.30 26.05 -5.72
CA VAL A 164 39.52 25.44 -6.26
C VAL A 164 39.21 24.13 -7.01
N PHE A 165 38.24 23.37 -6.57
CA PHE A 165 37.90 22.06 -7.12
C PHE A 165 36.46 22.03 -7.62
N SER A 166 36.27 21.59 -8.87
CA SER A 166 34.93 21.36 -9.44
C SER A 166 34.17 20.22 -8.76
N ASP A 167 34.91 19.24 -8.19
CA ASP A 167 34.33 18.18 -7.32
C ASP A 167 35.05 18.16 -5.96
N VAL A 168 34.41 18.76 -4.97
CA VAL A 168 34.89 18.84 -3.59
C VAL A 168 35.00 17.45 -2.92
N PHE A 169 34.35 16.45 -3.46
CA PHE A 169 34.39 15.04 -2.99
C PHE A 169 35.25 14.13 -3.86
N GLY A 170 35.97 14.70 -4.83
CA GLY A 170 36.98 14.02 -5.63
C GLY A 170 38.19 13.60 -4.80
N LYS A 171 38.99 12.67 -5.34
CA LYS A 171 40.17 12.11 -4.63
C LYS A 171 41.14 13.14 -4.06
N THR A 172 41.45 14.19 -4.80
CA THR A 172 42.39 15.23 -4.38
C THR A 172 41.81 16.11 -3.27
N ALA A 173 40.61 16.59 -3.44
CA ALA A 173 39.92 17.41 -2.42
C ALA A 173 39.71 16.61 -1.13
N SER A 174 39.30 15.34 -1.21
CA SER A 174 39.16 14.45 -0.05
C SER A 174 40.48 14.24 0.69
N ALA A 175 41.59 14.03 -0.03
CA ALA A 175 42.91 13.88 0.57
C ALA A 175 43.39 15.15 1.31
N ILE A 176 43.02 16.34 0.82
CA ILE A 176 43.29 17.61 1.51
C ILE A 176 42.43 17.73 2.75
N THR A 177 41.16 17.43 2.64
CA THR A 177 40.23 17.45 3.80
C THR A 177 40.71 16.51 4.91
N ASP A 178 41.14 15.29 4.56
CA ASP A 178 41.67 14.31 5.51
C ASP A 178 42.95 14.81 6.22
N ARG A 179 43.80 15.54 5.51
CA ARG A 179 44.99 16.15 6.12
C ARG A 179 44.62 17.30 7.08
N LEU A 180 43.66 18.13 6.69
CA LEU A 180 43.22 19.24 7.54
C LEU A 180 42.59 18.70 8.85
N LEU A 181 41.88 17.63 8.81
CA LEU A 181 41.27 16.98 10.00
C LEU A 181 42.31 16.30 10.91
N LYS A 182 43.46 15.92 10.40
CA LYS A 182 44.54 15.25 11.16
C LYS A 182 45.57 16.20 11.73
N SER A 183 45.57 17.46 11.29
CA SER A 183 46.54 18.47 11.70
C SER A 183 46.13 19.33 12.91
N ASN A 184 44.99 18.94 13.53
CA ASN A 184 44.55 19.50 14.83
C ASN A 184 44.84 18.44 15.94
#